data_5bbe404a3e12566c6bacca054ce5fd32
#
_entry.id   5bbe404a3e12566c6bacca054ce5fd32
#
_cell.length_a   1.000
_cell.length_b   1.000
_cell.length_c   1.000
_cell.angle_alpha   90.00
_cell.angle_beta   90.00
_cell.angle_gamma   90.00
#
_symmetry.space_group_name_H-M   'P 1'
#
loop_
_entity.id
_entity.type
_entity.pdbx_description
1 polymer ?
#
loop_
_entity_poly.entity_id
_entity_poly.type
_entity_poly.pdbx_seq_one_letter_code
_entity_poly.pdbx_strand_id
1 'polypeptide(L)'
;MLWKACRKEFNKPKYLAHSSDLIYKYRNEIAEKARFRLVDKENGDPLRVVEHIGCHYSKMFPSKGVGGAEYPYVLAGMAEAWGGNVIDYPERRHCCGYGFRQYHVKANRGYSIANTHKKFESMEPYKPDMIITNCPGCPYFLDRWQYVIAEMEGKTYGQNGFGIPVLTYEELAGLVLGYDPWDLG
;
A
#
# COMPACT_ATOMS: atom_id res chain seq x y z
N MET A 1 -8.13 32.21 -7.99
CA MET A 1 -7.65 33.15 -9.03
C MET A 1 -6.37 32.68 -9.73
N LEU A 2 -5.36 32.17 -9.04
CA LEU A 2 -4.11 31.65 -9.64
C LEU A 2 -4.32 30.57 -10.73
N TRP A 3 -5.30 29.68 -10.54
CA TRP A 3 -5.64 28.64 -11.51
C TRP A 3 -6.07 29.16 -12.89
N LYS A 4 -6.74 30.32 -12.96
CA LYS A 4 -7.15 30.91 -14.23
C LYS A 4 -6.01 31.59 -14.97
N ALA A 5 -5.02 32.14 -14.25
CA ALA A 5 -3.85 32.80 -14.83
C ALA A 5 -2.89 31.79 -15.49
N CYS A 6 -2.70 30.62 -14.86
CA CYS A 6 -1.78 29.59 -15.37
C CYS A 6 -2.36 28.77 -16.55
N ARG A 7 -3.64 28.90 -16.84
CA ARG A 7 -4.36 28.04 -17.80
C ARG A 7 -3.92 28.17 -19.25
N LYS A 8 -3.30 29.28 -19.63
CA LYS A 8 -2.89 29.54 -21.02
C LYS A 8 -1.49 29.05 -21.38
N GLU A 9 -0.68 28.73 -20.38
CA GLU A 9 0.76 28.48 -20.60
C GLU A 9 1.16 27.00 -20.42
N PHE A 10 0.27 26.14 -19.89
CA PHE A 10 0.58 24.73 -19.70
C PHE A 10 -0.03 23.86 -20.80
N ASN A 11 0.82 23.23 -21.57
CA ASN A 11 0.42 22.11 -22.41
C ASN A 11 -0.06 20.98 -21.49
N LYS A 12 -1.35 20.69 -21.52
CA LYS A 12 -1.90 19.56 -20.78
C LYS A 12 -1.27 18.27 -21.30
N PRO A 13 -0.75 17.39 -20.43
CA PRO A 13 -0.29 16.09 -20.86
C PRO A 13 -1.45 15.35 -21.54
N LYS A 14 -1.17 14.66 -22.65
CA LYS A 14 -2.17 13.87 -23.37
C LYS A 14 -2.70 12.71 -22.52
N TYR A 15 -1.88 12.25 -21.59
CA TYR A 15 -2.17 11.13 -20.71
C TYR A 15 -1.69 11.44 -19.30
N LEU A 16 -2.56 11.19 -18.32
CA LEU A 16 -2.25 11.25 -16.90
C LEU A 16 -2.68 9.93 -16.28
N ALA A 17 -1.74 9.23 -15.67
CA ALA A 17 -1.97 7.97 -14.96
C ALA A 17 -1.27 7.99 -13.61
N HIS A 18 -1.74 7.18 -12.70
CA HIS A 18 -0.99 6.86 -11.49
C HIS A 18 0.16 5.90 -11.85
N SER A 19 1.32 6.04 -11.20
CA SER A 19 2.48 5.18 -11.47
C SER A 19 2.20 3.69 -11.21
N SER A 20 1.33 3.38 -10.24
CA SER A 20 0.89 1.99 -10.01
C SER A 20 0.18 1.37 -11.22
N ASP A 21 -0.57 2.15 -12.01
CA ASP A 21 -1.22 1.63 -13.23
C ASP A 21 -0.19 1.25 -14.29
N LEU A 22 0.93 1.97 -14.33
CA LEU A 22 2.03 1.65 -15.23
C LEU A 22 2.71 0.35 -14.82
N ILE A 23 3.07 0.18 -13.55
CA ILE A 23 3.66 -1.07 -13.04
C ILE A 23 2.69 -2.24 -13.20
N TYR A 24 1.41 -2.02 -12.92
CA TYR A 24 0.38 -3.04 -13.14
C TYR A 24 0.30 -3.49 -14.61
N LYS A 25 0.42 -2.56 -15.54
CA LYS A 25 0.44 -2.88 -16.99
C LYS A 25 1.57 -3.85 -17.33
N TYR A 26 2.73 -3.68 -16.71
CA TYR A 26 3.92 -4.52 -16.95
C TYR A 26 4.11 -5.63 -15.92
N ARG A 27 3.12 -5.92 -15.07
CA ARG A 27 3.25 -6.90 -13.98
C ARG A 27 3.67 -8.29 -14.41
N ASN A 28 3.18 -8.74 -15.56
CA ASN A 28 3.53 -10.06 -16.10
C ASN A 28 4.97 -10.10 -16.63
N GLU A 29 5.42 -9.04 -17.32
CA GLU A 29 6.80 -8.92 -17.77
C GLU A 29 7.78 -8.84 -16.59
N ILE A 30 7.37 -8.19 -15.50
CA ILE A 30 8.11 -8.19 -14.24
C ILE A 30 8.15 -9.60 -13.66
N ALA A 31 7.03 -10.33 -13.67
CA ALA A 31 6.96 -11.70 -13.19
C ALA A 31 7.87 -12.66 -13.98
N GLU A 32 7.98 -12.47 -15.30
CA GLU A 32 8.87 -13.26 -16.17
C GLU A 32 10.35 -13.00 -15.87
N LYS A 33 10.69 -11.77 -15.47
CA LYS A 33 12.06 -11.35 -15.11
C LYS A 33 12.37 -11.47 -13.62
N ALA A 34 11.40 -11.95 -12.83
CA ALA A 34 11.51 -12.05 -11.39
C ALA A 34 12.67 -12.95 -10.97
N ARG A 35 13.53 -12.43 -10.09
CA ARG A 35 14.55 -13.22 -9.39
C ARG A 35 14.00 -13.86 -8.13
N PHE A 36 13.01 -13.20 -7.53
CA PHE A 36 12.31 -13.68 -6.34
C PHE A 36 10.80 -13.66 -6.58
N ARG A 37 10.12 -14.61 -5.99
CA ARG A 37 8.66 -14.66 -5.96
C ARG A 37 8.18 -14.43 -4.53
N LEU A 38 6.93 -14.03 -4.39
CA LEU A 38 6.30 -13.81 -3.09
C LEU A 38 5.87 -15.16 -2.47
N VAL A 39 6.87 -15.96 -2.14
CA VAL A 39 6.70 -17.27 -1.52
C VAL A 39 7.61 -17.39 -0.31
N ASP A 40 7.15 -18.11 0.69
CA ASP A 40 7.95 -18.46 1.85
C ASP A 40 9.13 -19.34 1.43
N LYS A 41 10.33 -19.03 1.92
CA LYS A 41 11.57 -19.73 1.54
C LYS A 41 11.67 -21.14 2.12
N GLU A 42 10.97 -21.39 3.23
CA GLU A 42 11.09 -22.66 3.96
C GLU A 42 10.15 -23.72 3.40
N ASN A 43 8.89 -23.32 3.10
CA ASN A 43 7.84 -24.25 2.67
C ASN A 43 7.36 -24.02 1.23
N GLY A 44 7.72 -22.90 0.60
CA GLY A 44 7.31 -22.56 -0.75
C GLY A 44 5.87 -22.07 -0.88
N ASP A 45 5.16 -21.87 0.23
CA ASP A 45 3.80 -21.37 0.23
C ASP A 45 3.74 -19.90 -0.22
N PRO A 46 2.70 -19.46 -0.96
CA PRO A 46 2.50 -18.06 -1.28
C PRO A 46 2.39 -17.19 -0.03
N LEU A 47 3.14 -16.08 0.01
CA LEU A 47 3.02 -15.09 1.09
C LEU A 47 1.62 -14.50 1.09
N ARG A 48 1.05 -14.34 2.28
CA ARG A 48 -0.25 -13.70 2.50
C ARG A 48 -0.10 -12.20 2.44
N VAL A 49 -0.56 -11.62 1.35
CA VAL A 49 -0.45 -10.19 1.07
C VAL A 49 -1.79 -9.52 1.32
N VAL A 50 -1.81 -8.47 2.12
CA VAL A 50 -2.95 -7.57 2.22
C VAL A 50 -2.63 -6.26 1.51
N GLU A 51 -3.61 -5.71 0.82
CA GLU A 51 -3.44 -4.44 0.14
C GLU A 51 -4.04 -3.28 0.92
N HIS A 52 -3.38 -2.13 0.85
CA HIS A 52 -3.93 -0.86 1.26
C HIS A 52 -3.88 0.14 0.11
N ILE A 53 -5.00 0.28 -0.58
CA ILE A 53 -5.15 1.27 -1.65
C ILE A 53 -5.20 2.67 -1.04
N GLY A 54 -4.33 3.55 -1.51
CA GLY A 54 -4.33 4.94 -1.13
C GLY A 54 -5.65 5.62 -1.51
N CYS A 55 -6.24 6.37 -0.58
CA CYS A 55 -7.52 7.02 -0.81
C CYS A 55 -7.48 8.03 -1.98
N HIS A 56 -6.33 8.62 -2.29
CA HIS A 56 -6.19 9.50 -3.44
C HIS A 56 -6.32 8.74 -4.76
N TYR A 57 -5.81 7.52 -4.85
CA TYR A 57 -5.97 6.69 -6.04
C TYR A 57 -7.45 6.47 -6.36
N SER A 58 -8.22 5.97 -5.41
CA SER A 58 -9.65 5.69 -5.61
C SER A 58 -10.49 6.94 -5.85
N LYS A 59 -10.15 8.07 -5.20
CA LYS A 59 -10.95 9.30 -5.29
C LYS A 59 -10.56 10.20 -6.44
N MET A 60 -9.29 10.27 -6.81
CA MET A 60 -8.79 11.15 -7.88
C MET A 60 -8.80 10.47 -9.26
N PHE A 61 -8.76 9.16 -9.31
CA PHE A 61 -8.72 8.37 -10.55
C PHE A 61 -9.86 7.34 -10.64
N PRO A 62 -11.09 7.64 -10.21
CA PRO A 62 -12.16 6.65 -10.10
C PRO A 62 -12.56 6.01 -11.44
N SER A 63 -12.40 6.75 -12.54
CA SER A 63 -12.76 6.28 -13.89
C SER A 63 -11.59 5.72 -14.70
N LYS A 64 -10.38 5.80 -14.18
CA LYS A 64 -9.15 5.42 -14.90
C LYS A 64 -8.33 4.37 -14.17
N GLY A 65 -8.56 4.18 -12.87
CA GLY A 65 -7.87 3.19 -12.07
C GLY A 65 -8.27 1.77 -12.42
N VAL A 66 -7.35 0.84 -12.23
CA VAL A 66 -7.58 -0.60 -12.45
C VAL A 66 -8.59 -1.12 -11.42
N GLY A 67 -9.70 -1.70 -11.88
CA GLY A 67 -10.79 -2.20 -11.04
C GLY A 67 -11.79 -1.13 -10.61
N GLY A 68 -11.57 0.14 -10.99
CA GLY A 68 -12.44 1.27 -10.63
C GLY A 68 -12.29 1.72 -9.17
N ALA A 69 -13.15 2.66 -8.75
CA ALA A 69 -13.08 3.25 -7.42
C ALA A 69 -13.59 2.30 -6.32
N GLU A 70 -14.59 1.50 -6.65
CA GLU A 70 -15.25 0.62 -5.68
C GLU A 70 -14.44 -0.64 -5.37
N TYR A 71 -13.78 -1.20 -6.38
CA TYR A 71 -12.97 -2.41 -6.27
C TYR A 71 -11.63 -2.24 -6.98
N PRO A 72 -10.76 -1.32 -6.50
CA PRO A 72 -9.45 -1.16 -7.09
C PRO A 72 -8.66 -2.45 -6.93
N TYR A 73 -8.12 -2.94 -8.05
CA TYR A 73 -7.44 -4.24 -8.13
C TYR A 73 -5.96 -4.10 -8.47
N VAL A 74 -5.47 -2.89 -8.57
CA VAL A 74 -4.12 -2.58 -9.06
C VAL A 74 -3.02 -3.25 -8.23
N LEU A 75 -3.12 -3.22 -6.91
CA LEU A 75 -2.13 -3.81 -6.01
C LEU A 75 -2.29 -5.33 -5.91
N ALA A 76 -3.53 -5.79 -5.75
CA ALA A 76 -3.84 -7.20 -5.70
C ALA A 76 -3.32 -7.94 -6.95
N GLY A 77 -3.63 -7.42 -8.14
CA GLY A 77 -3.20 -8.05 -9.39
C GLY A 77 -1.68 -8.00 -9.63
N MET A 78 -0.95 -7.07 -9.04
CA MET A 78 0.52 -7.12 -9.02
C MET A 78 1.02 -8.23 -8.08
N ALA A 79 0.54 -8.26 -6.85
CA ALA A 79 0.95 -9.26 -5.86
C ALA A 79 0.69 -10.69 -6.34
N GLU A 80 -0.50 -10.94 -6.92
CA GLU A 80 -0.86 -12.25 -7.50
C GLU A 80 0.05 -12.63 -8.67
N ALA A 81 0.32 -11.71 -9.59
CA ALA A 81 1.23 -11.96 -10.71
C ALA A 81 2.65 -12.33 -10.23
N TRP A 82 3.07 -11.82 -9.09
CA TRP A 82 4.39 -12.09 -8.50
C TRP A 82 4.40 -13.27 -7.53
N GLY A 83 3.28 -13.98 -7.39
CA GLY A 83 3.17 -15.26 -6.68
C GLY A 83 2.62 -15.18 -5.27
N GLY A 84 2.17 -14.02 -4.82
CA GLY A 84 1.53 -13.83 -3.52
C GLY A 84 0.07 -14.30 -3.50
N ASN A 85 -0.42 -14.62 -2.33
CA ASN A 85 -1.83 -14.87 -2.05
C ASN A 85 -2.46 -13.62 -1.43
N VAL A 86 -3.32 -12.94 -2.18
CA VAL A 86 -3.98 -11.72 -1.72
C VAL A 86 -5.15 -12.05 -0.82
N ILE A 87 -5.11 -11.50 0.38
CA ILE A 87 -6.12 -11.70 1.42
C ILE A 87 -7.04 -10.49 1.46
N ASP A 88 -8.33 -10.72 1.33
CA ASP A 88 -9.35 -9.69 1.60
C ASP A 88 -9.67 -9.63 3.10
N TYR A 89 -9.89 -8.40 3.60
CA TYR A 89 -10.22 -8.16 5.00
C TYR A 89 -11.22 -7.01 5.14
N PRO A 90 -12.04 -6.96 6.21
CA PRO A 90 -13.17 -6.05 6.31
C PRO A 90 -12.83 -4.56 6.12
N GLU A 91 -11.75 -4.10 6.76
CA GLU A 91 -11.35 -2.68 6.73
C GLU A 91 -10.31 -2.37 5.62
N ARG A 92 -10.29 -3.15 4.56
CA ARG A 92 -9.40 -2.96 3.41
C ARG A 92 -9.41 -1.53 2.87
N ARG A 93 -10.59 -0.90 2.82
CA ARG A 93 -10.80 0.46 2.32
C ARG A 93 -10.74 1.54 3.38
N HIS A 94 -10.61 1.15 4.65
CA HIS A 94 -10.52 2.10 5.73
C HIS A 94 -9.23 2.93 5.62
N CYS A 95 -9.33 4.24 5.93
CA CYS A 95 -8.19 5.14 5.86
C CYS A 95 -7.05 4.67 6.78
N CYS A 96 -5.79 4.83 6.37
CA CYS A 96 -4.64 4.57 7.22
C CYS A 96 -4.49 5.58 8.38
N GLY A 97 -5.22 6.68 8.35
CA GLY A 97 -5.14 7.73 9.35
C GLY A 97 -4.16 8.87 9.02
N TYR A 98 -3.31 8.73 8.01
CA TYR A 98 -2.28 9.74 7.69
C TYR A 98 -2.83 11.14 7.44
N GLY A 99 -3.91 11.27 6.66
CA GLY A 99 -4.51 12.57 6.34
C GLY A 99 -5.01 13.33 7.56
N PHE A 100 -5.53 12.65 8.55
CA PHE A 100 -5.99 13.28 9.79
C PHE A 100 -4.84 13.90 10.58
N ARG A 101 -3.67 13.32 10.54
CA ARG A 101 -2.52 13.86 11.28
C ARG A 101 -1.97 15.12 10.65
N GLN A 102 -1.88 15.19 9.32
CA GLN A 102 -1.26 16.33 8.63
C GLN A 102 -2.09 17.61 8.75
N TYR A 103 -3.41 17.50 8.65
CA TYR A 103 -4.29 18.66 8.56
C TYR A 103 -4.86 19.11 9.92
N HIS A 104 -4.76 18.26 10.96
CA HIS A 104 -5.40 18.50 12.26
C HIS A 104 -4.49 18.12 13.43
N VAL A 105 -3.34 18.71 13.46
CA VAL A 105 -2.10 18.27 14.13
C VAL A 105 -2.20 17.89 15.62
N LYS A 106 -3.07 18.47 16.42
CA LYS A 106 -3.13 18.12 17.85
C LYS A 106 -4.42 17.43 18.30
N ALA A 107 -5.56 17.91 17.85
CA ALA A 107 -6.85 17.40 18.29
C ALA A 107 -7.19 16.01 17.75
N ASN A 108 -6.62 15.62 16.59
CA ASN A 108 -7.00 14.42 15.86
C ASN A 108 -5.93 13.30 15.84
N ARG A 109 -4.90 13.39 16.69
CA ARG A 109 -3.93 12.30 16.82
C ARG A 109 -4.61 11.01 17.27
N GLY A 110 -5.58 11.12 18.17
CA GLY A 110 -6.39 9.99 18.62
C GLY A 110 -7.18 9.33 17.49
N TYR A 111 -7.81 10.14 16.62
CA TYR A 111 -8.49 9.63 15.42
C TYR A 111 -7.55 8.93 14.46
N SER A 112 -6.39 9.50 14.26
CA SER A 112 -5.35 8.95 13.40
C SER A 112 -4.94 7.55 13.86
N ILE A 113 -4.60 7.42 15.16
CA ILE A 113 -4.22 6.15 15.78
C ILE A 113 -5.38 5.15 15.75
N ALA A 114 -6.59 5.56 16.11
CA ALA A 114 -7.76 4.72 16.13
C ALA A 114 -8.09 4.12 14.74
N ASN A 115 -7.93 4.91 13.67
CA ASN A 115 -8.11 4.40 12.31
C ASN A 115 -7.07 3.35 11.94
N THR A 116 -5.82 3.58 12.28
CA THR A 116 -4.75 2.62 12.03
C THR A 116 -4.96 1.35 12.85
N HIS A 117 -5.27 1.51 14.14
CA HIS A 117 -5.54 0.39 15.06
C HIS A 117 -6.67 -0.51 14.54
N LYS A 118 -7.83 0.10 14.21
CA LYS A 118 -8.97 -0.61 13.63
C LYS A 118 -8.60 -1.41 12.37
N LYS A 119 -7.74 -0.83 11.52
CA LYS A 119 -7.25 -1.50 10.32
C LYS A 119 -6.41 -2.72 10.66
N PHE A 120 -5.47 -2.62 11.60
CA PHE A 120 -4.64 -3.74 12.03
C PHE A 120 -5.46 -4.83 12.73
N GLU A 121 -6.39 -4.47 13.61
CA GLU A 121 -7.29 -5.43 14.23
C GLU A 121 -8.11 -6.22 13.20
N SER A 122 -8.56 -5.55 12.14
CA SER A 122 -9.36 -6.21 11.10
C SER A 122 -8.57 -7.18 10.22
N MET A 123 -7.26 -6.99 10.09
CA MET A 123 -6.40 -7.89 9.29
C MET A 123 -5.69 -8.95 10.12
N GLU A 124 -5.58 -8.77 11.44
CA GLU A 124 -4.88 -9.70 12.35
C GLU A 124 -5.38 -11.15 12.28
N PRO A 125 -6.70 -11.44 12.20
CA PRO A 125 -7.19 -12.82 12.11
C PRO A 125 -6.68 -13.57 10.88
N TYR A 126 -6.32 -12.84 9.83
CA TYR A 126 -5.83 -13.40 8.58
C TYR A 126 -4.31 -13.60 8.56
N LYS A 127 -3.60 -13.14 9.59
CA LYS A 127 -2.15 -13.29 9.78
C LYS A 127 -1.35 -12.92 8.51
N PRO A 128 -1.48 -11.70 7.99
CA PRO A 128 -0.76 -11.31 6.78
C PRO A 128 0.76 -11.30 7.00
N ASP A 129 1.48 -11.65 5.95
CA ASP A 129 2.95 -11.63 5.94
C ASP A 129 3.49 -10.25 5.53
N MET A 130 2.69 -9.46 4.77
CA MET A 130 3.04 -8.12 4.35
C MET A 130 1.83 -7.28 3.96
N ILE A 131 2.02 -5.96 3.97
CA ILE A 131 1.07 -4.97 3.45
C ILE A 131 1.70 -4.30 2.23
N ILE A 132 0.97 -4.25 1.11
CA ILE A 132 1.37 -3.49 -0.09
C ILE A 132 0.50 -2.24 -0.24
N THR A 133 1.10 -1.10 -0.63
CA THR A 133 0.37 0.17 -0.80
C THR A 133 0.87 0.97 -2.01
N ASN A 134 0.01 1.87 -2.52
CA ASN A 134 0.32 2.78 -3.63
C ASN A 134 0.22 4.27 -3.26
N CYS A 135 0.41 4.60 -2.00
CA CYS A 135 0.38 5.98 -1.53
C CYS A 135 1.61 6.24 -0.65
N PRO A 136 2.43 7.26 -0.91
CA PRO A 136 3.69 7.46 -0.19
C PRO A 136 3.51 7.80 1.29
N GLY A 137 2.36 8.34 1.69
CA GLY A 137 2.08 8.63 3.10
C GLY A 137 1.58 7.42 3.89
N CYS A 138 1.02 6.44 3.21
CA CYS A 138 0.44 5.27 3.88
C CYS A 138 1.49 4.31 4.44
N PRO A 139 2.58 3.93 3.72
CA PRO A 139 3.59 3.05 4.28
C PRO A 139 4.25 3.67 5.50
N TYR A 140 4.72 4.91 5.41
CA TYR A 140 5.30 5.62 6.56
C TYR A 140 4.38 5.60 7.79
N PHE A 141 3.07 5.73 7.57
CA PHE A 141 2.12 5.83 8.66
C PHE A 141 1.77 4.45 9.23
N LEU A 142 1.45 3.48 8.37
CA LEU A 142 1.14 2.12 8.77
C LEU A 142 2.34 1.46 9.46
N ASP A 143 3.54 1.63 8.93
CA ASP A 143 4.74 1.08 9.53
C ASP A 143 4.99 1.68 10.92
N ARG A 144 5.09 3.00 11.02
CA ARG A 144 5.39 3.69 12.29
C ARG A 144 4.34 3.45 13.38
N TRP A 145 3.05 3.42 13.02
CA TRP A 145 2.00 3.29 14.03
C TRP A 145 1.89 1.91 14.64
N GLN A 146 2.38 0.87 14.00
CA GLN A 146 2.51 -0.44 14.64
C GLN A 146 3.36 -0.37 15.90
N TYR A 147 4.51 0.32 15.84
CA TYR A 147 5.37 0.51 17.01
C TYR A 147 4.69 1.35 18.08
N VAL A 148 3.99 2.42 17.71
CA VAL A 148 3.28 3.27 18.68
C VAL A 148 2.16 2.49 19.37
N ILE A 149 1.41 1.68 18.64
CA ILE A 149 0.36 0.82 19.22
C ILE A 149 1.00 -0.23 20.15
N ALA A 150 2.11 -0.83 19.74
CA ALA A 150 2.83 -1.79 20.57
C ALA A 150 3.30 -1.16 21.89
N GLU A 151 3.84 0.06 21.86
CA GLU A 151 4.24 0.80 23.07
C GLU A 151 3.06 1.17 23.97
N MET A 152 1.91 1.55 23.38
CA MET A 152 0.75 2.00 24.13
C MET A 152 -0.04 0.85 24.75
N GLU A 153 -0.14 -0.29 24.07
CA GLU A 153 -1.05 -1.38 24.40
C GLU A 153 -0.33 -2.73 24.67
N GLY A 154 0.99 -2.76 24.49
CA GLY A 154 1.77 -3.99 24.60
C GLY A 154 1.43 -5.04 23.55
N LYS A 155 0.76 -4.63 22.45
CA LYS A 155 0.29 -5.51 21.38
C LYS A 155 1.13 -5.35 20.13
N THR A 156 1.77 -6.42 19.69
CA THR A 156 2.57 -6.46 18.45
C THR A 156 1.78 -7.20 17.37
N TYR A 157 1.72 -6.61 16.20
CA TYR A 157 1.16 -7.24 15.00
C TYR A 157 2.24 -8.02 14.24
N GLY A 158 1.80 -8.94 13.38
CA GLY A 158 2.72 -9.79 12.61
C GLY A 158 3.19 -11.03 13.36
N GLN A 159 3.72 -11.98 12.60
CA GLN A 159 4.07 -13.30 13.14
C GLN A 159 5.42 -13.32 13.87
N ASN A 160 6.31 -12.40 13.52
CA ASN A 160 7.69 -12.38 14.03
C ASN A 160 7.91 -11.45 15.23
N GLY A 161 6.84 -10.85 15.77
CA GLY A 161 6.96 -9.88 16.86
C GLY A 161 7.57 -8.51 16.47
N PHE A 162 7.88 -8.31 15.19
CA PHE A 162 8.48 -7.07 14.66
C PHE A 162 7.51 -6.18 13.89
N GLY A 163 6.24 -6.58 13.84
CA GLY A 163 5.24 -5.91 13.01
C GLY A 163 5.05 -6.58 11.65
N ILE A 164 4.07 -6.10 10.90
CA ILE A 164 3.81 -6.54 9.53
C ILE A 164 4.58 -5.59 8.60
N PRO A 165 5.51 -6.07 7.77
CA PRO A 165 6.22 -5.24 6.80
C PRO A 165 5.24 -4.48 5.89
N VAL A 166 5.48 -3.17 5.72
CA VAL A 166 4.66 -2.30 4.86
C VAL A 166 5.52 -1.79 3.72
N LEU A 167 5.20 -2.19 2.50
CA LEU A 167 5.97 -1.85 1.31
C LEU A 167 5.13 -1.04 0.32
N THR A 168 5.77 -0.14 -0.39
CA THR A 168 5.19 0.41 -1.61
C THR A 168 5.26 -0.63 -2.73
N TYR A 169 4.41 -0.49 -3.73
CA TYR A 169 4.45 -1.38 -4.90
C TYR A 169 5.75 -1.23 -5.71
N GLU A 170 6.41 -0.07 -5.64
CA GLU A 170 7.71 0.17 -6.25
C GLU A 170 8.82 -0.63 -5.56
N GLU A 171 8.88 -0.54 -4.23
CA GLU A 171 9.83 -1.33 -3.42
C GLU A 171 9.61 -2.82 -3.67
N LEU A 172 8.36 -3.28 -3.64
CA LEU A 172 8.04 -4.68 -3.88
C LEU A 172 8.44 -5.14 -5.29
N ALA A 173 8.20 -4.31 -6.32
CA ALA A 173 8.64 -4.60 -7.68
C ALA A 173 10.18 -4.70 -7.77
N GLY A 174 10.89 -3.80 -7.09
CA GLY A 174 12.34 -3.83 -7.01
C GLY A 174 12.86 -5.12 -6.37
N LEU A 175 12.29 -5.51 -5.23
CA LEU A 175 12.64 -6.76 -4.54
C LEU A 175 12.38 -7.99 -5.42
N VAL A 176 11.23 -8.05 -6.09
CA VAL A 176 10.90 -9.14 -7.02
C VAL A 176 11.92 -9.24 -8.15
N LEU A 177 12.38 -8.10 -8.67
CA LEU A 177 13.42 -8.04 -9.71
C LEU A 177 14.83 -8.34 -9.17
N GLY A 178 15.01 -8.39 -7.86
CA GLY A 178 16.28 -8.73 -7.20
C GLY A 178 17.21 -7.55 -6.97
N TYR A 179 16.68 -6.34 -6.86
CA TYR A 179 17.43 -5.19 -6.36
C TYR A 179 17.74 -5.34 -4.87
N ASP A 180 18.85 -4.76 -4.45
CA ASP A 180 19.22 -4.75 -3.03
C ASP A 180 18.20 -3.91 -2.24
N PRO A 181 17.66 -4.40 -1.10
CA PRO A 181 16.73 -3.62 -0.28
C PRO A 181 17.27 -2.25 0.12
N TRP A 182 18.58 -2.11 0.34
CA TRP A 182 19.21 -0.84 0.71
C TRP A 182 19.23 0.20 -0.43
N ASP A 183 19.08 -0.24 -1.66
CA ASP A 183 18.99 0.64 -2.83
C ASP A 183 17.55 1.14 -3.07
N LEU A 184 16.57 0.57 -2.38
CA LEU A 184 15.16 0.87 -2.56
C LEU A 184 14.60 1.90 -1.56
N GLY A 185 15.31 2.18 -0.48
CA GLY A 185 14.94 3.20 0.51
C GLY A 185 15.00 2.75 1.95
#